data_82550c04fe637f213016a4eb4914c009
#
_entry.id   82550c04fe637f213016a4eb4914c009
#
_cell.length_a   1.000
_cell.length_b   1.000
_cell.length_c   1.000
_cell.angle_alpha   90.00
_cell.angle_beta   90.00
_cell.angle_gamma   90.00
#
_symmetry.space_group_name_H-M   'P 1'
#
loop_
_entity.id
_entity.type
_entity.pdbx_description
1 polymer ?
#
loop_
_entity_poly.entity_id
_entity_poly.type
_entity_poly.pdbx_seq_one_letter_code
_entity_poly.pdbx_strand_id
1 'polypeptide(L)'
;MHHALLGRHVVTVTPTASGKTLCYNAPVLSRLLTDQTTRALYLFPTKALAQDQLAELLSVAARLEEYVSIAAFTYDGDTPQDARRAVRNRAHFVLTNPDMLHAGILPHHPRWAKLFENLRFVVIDELHRDPRGGGDAAQRGHHQGALVIRPSVIRSV
;
A
#
# COMPACT_ATOMS: atom_id res chain seq x y z
N MET A 1 -9.92 5.37 -10.34
CA MET A 1 -8.61 5.16 -10.97
C MET A 1 -8.01 6.45 -11.54
N HIS A 2 -8.69 7.16 -12.44
CA HIS A 2 -8.19 8.42 -13.06
C HIS A 2 -7.74 9.49 -12.05
N HIS A 3 -8.48 9.72 -10.97
CA HIS A 3 -8.12 10.70 -9.93
C HIS A 3 -6.81 10.38 -9.20
N ALA A 4 -6.54 9.10 -8.94
CA ALA A 4 -5.28 8.68 -8.32
C ALA A 4 -4.07 8.94 -9.23
N LEU A 5 -4.22 8.75 -10.53
CA LEU A 5 -3.18 9.09 -11.53
C LEU A 5 -2.92 10.59 -11.61
N LEU A 6 -3.94 11.42 -11.39
CA LEU A 6 -3.84 12.90 -11.35
C LEU A 6 -3.27 13.45 -10.03
N GLY A 7 -2.83 12.61 -9.11
CA GLY A 7 -2.22 13.06 -7.86
C GLY A 7 -3.21 13.42 -6.77
N ARG A 8 -4.48 13.04 -6.88
CA ARG A 8 -5.50 13.27 -5.86
C ARG A 8 -5.55 12.12 -4.86
N HIS A 9 -5.97 12.43 -3.63
CA HIS A 9 -6.35 11.42 -2.66
C HIS A 9 -7.68 10.80 -3.09
N VAL A 10 -7.77 9.47 -3.04
CA VAL A 10 -8.97 8.73 -3.49
C VAL A 10 -9.40 7.77 -2.40
N VAL A 11 -10.65 7.88 -1.99
CA VAL A 11 -11.31 6.88 -1.14
C VAL A 11 -12.19 6.02 -2.04
N THR A 12 -11.95 4.73 -2.05
CA THR A 12 -12.78 3.75 -2.76
C THR A 12 -13.62 3.00 -1.74
N VAL A 13 -14.92 3.05 -1.87
CA VAL A 13 -15.86 2.29 -1.03
C VAL A 13 -16.62 1.34 -1.94
N THR A 14 -16.56 0.06 -1.64
CA THR A 14 -17.28 -0.98 -2.39
C THR A 14 -18.10 -1.83 -1.43
N PRO A 15 -19.30 -2.31 -1.86
CA PRO A 15 -20.13 -3.20 -1.03
C PRO A 15 -19.48 -4.58 -0.82
N THR A 16 -18.54 -4.98 -1.68
CA THR A 16 -17.86 -6.26 -1.66
C THR A 16 -16.36 -6.08 -1.88
N ALA A 17 -15.56 -7.06 -1.45
CA ALA A 17 -14.11 -7.08 -1.68
C ALA A 17 -13.73 -7.12 -3.17
N SER A 18 -14.66 -7.52 -4.04
CA SER A 18 -14.43 -7.68 -5.48
C SER A 18 -14.13 -6.35 -6.17
N GLY A 19 -13.01 -6.26 -6.82
CA GLY A 19 -12.59 -5.10 -7.62
C GLY A 19 -11.88 -3.97 -6.87
N LYS A 20 -11.92 -3.93 -5.54
CA LYS A 20 -11.24 -2.92 -4.72
C LYS A 20 -9.72 -2.96 -4.92
N THR A 21 -9.14 -4.15 -4.88
CA THR A 21 -7.72 -4.40 -5.08
C THR A 21 -7.22 -3.84 -6.42
N LEU A 22 -7.98 -4.02 -7.49
CA LEU A 22 -7.64 -3.46 -8.78
C LEU A 22 -7.67 -1.93 -8.78
N CYS A 23 -8.60 -1.31 -8.06
CA CYS A 23 -8.72 0.15 -7.98
C CYS A 23 -7.47 0.82 -7.41
N TYR A 24 -6.74 0.19 -6.47
CA TYR A 24 -5.52 0.76 -5.93
C TYR A 24 -4.24 0.18 -6.59
N ASN A 25 -4.26 -1.06 -7.06
CA ASN A 25 -3.08 -1.63 -7.72
C ASN A 25 -2.84 -1.03 -9.12
N ALA A 26 -3.89 -0.81 -9.91
CA ALA A 26 -3.75 -0.33 -11.28
C ALA A 26 -3.04 1.04 -11.39
N PRO A 27 -3.37 2.08 -10.59
CA PRO A 27 -2.66 3.35 -10.67
C PRO A 27 -1.19 3.24 -10.22
N VAL A 28 -0.88 2.39 -9.25
CA VAL A 28 0.50 2.18 -8.79
C VAL A 28 1.32 1.45 -9.85
N LEU A 29 0.78 0.38 -10.42
CA LEU A 29 1.43 -0.37 -11.51
C LEU A 29 1.61 0.50 -12.77
N SER A 30 0.60 1.26 -13.16
CA SER A 30 0.71 2.19 -14.29
C SER A 30 1.82 3.22 -14.08
N ARG A 31 1.97 3.73 -12.85
CA ARG A 31 3.05 4.66 -12.54
C ARG A 31 4.41 3.97 -12.58
N LEU A 32 4.52 2.75 -12.05
CA LEU A 32 5.75 1.98 -12.04
C LEU A 32 6.25 1.64 -13.44
N LEU A 33 5.35 1.37 -14.39
CA LEU A 33 5.69 1.15 -15.81
C LEU A 33 6.36 2.38 -16.44
N THR A 34 6.04 3.58 -15.98
CA THR A 34 6.63 4.84 -16.50
C THR A 34 7.80 5.36 -15.69
N ASP A 35 7.88 4.98 -14.40
CA ASP A 35 8.89 5.45 -13.46
C ASP A 35 9.21 4.33 -12.46
N GLN A 36 10.27 3.57 -12.76
CA GLN A 36 10.70 2.43 -11.95
C GLN A 36 11.29 2.82 -10.59
N THR A 37 11.49 4.09 -10.32
CA THR A 37 11.86 4.56 -8.98
C THR A 37 10.68 4.58 -8.03
N THR A 38 9.44 4.55 -8.56
CA THR A 38 8.19 4.59 -7.78
C THR A 38 8.19 3.57 -6.66
N ARG A 39 7.80 4.03 -5.46
CA ARG A 39 7.59 3.21 -4.27
C ARG A 39 6.16 3.38 -3.77
N ALA A 40 5.62 2.30 -3.23
CA ALA A 40 4.29 2.26 -2.63
C ALA A 40 4.32 1.56 -1.27
N LEU A 41 3.62 2.13 -0.30
CA LEU A 41 3.42 1.57 1.02
C LEU A 41 1.96 1.17 1.18
N TYR A 42 1.73 -0.09 1.50
CA TYR A 42 0.40 -0.65 1.68
C TYR A 42 0.20 -1.04 3.13
N LEU A 43 -0.88 -0.56 3.73
CA LEU A 43 -1.24 -0.82 5.12
C LEU A 43 -2.49 -1.70 5.17
N PHE A 44 -2.34 -2.87 5.76
CA PHE A 44 -3.40 -3.83 5.99
C PHE A 44 -3.56 -4.07 7.50
N PRO A 45 -4.77 -4.34 7.99
CA PRO A 45 -5.00 -4.54 9.42
C PRO A 45 -4.34 -5.82 9.97
N THR A 46 -4.12 -6.83 9.13
CA THR A 46 -3.56 -8.12 9.55
C THR A 46 -2.44 -8.59 8.61
N LYS A 47 -1.52 -9.41 9.15
CA LYS A 47 -0.46 -10.08 8.38
C LYS A 47 -1.04 -11.00 7.30
N ALA A 48 -2.10 -11.76 7.64
CA ALA A 48 -2.73 -12.69 6.71
C ALA A 48 -3.24 -11.96 5.47
N LEU A 49 -3.94 -10.83 5.66
CA LEU A 49 -4.44 -10.03 4.55
C LEU A 49 -3.29 -9.43 3.72
N ALA A 50 -2.22 -8.99 4.37
CA ALA A 50 -1.04 -8.49 3.66
C ALA A 50 -0.39 -9.59 2.79
N GLN A 51 -0.32 -10.83 3.28
CA GLN A 51 0.21 -11.96 2.53
C GLN A 51 -0.68 -12.35 1.35
N ASP A 52 -2.00 -12.39 1.53
CA ASP A 52 -2.96 -12.68 0.47
C ASP A 52 -2.86 -11.62 -0.64
N GLN A 53 -2.78 -10.35 -0.25
CA GLN A 53 -2.62 -9.24 -1.20
C GLN A 53 -1.26 -9.23 -1.89
N LEU A 54 -0.20 -9.67 -1.21
CA LEU A 54 1.11 -9.88 -1.84
C LEU A 54 1.02 -10.96 -2.92
N ALA A 55 0.38 -12.10 -2.64
CA ALA A 55 0.23 -13.18 -3.61
C ALA A 55 -0.55 -12.72 -4.86
N GLU A 56 -1.63 -11.98 -4.67
CA GLU A 56 -2.40 -11.39 -5.77
C GLU A 56 -1.55 -10.40 -6.59
N LEU A 57 -0.81 -9.51 -5.92
CA LEU A 57 0.07 -8.54 -6.58
C LEU A 57 1.17 -9.23 -7.38
N LEU A 58 1.81 -10.27 -6.83
CA LEU A 58 2.85 -11.04 -7.52
C LEU A 58 2.30 -11.78 -8.75
N SER A 59 1.06 -12.27 -8.69
CA SER A 59 0.38 -12.88 -9.85
C SER A 59 0.19 -11.88 -11.00
N VAL A 60 -0.13 -10.63 -10.69
CA VAL A 60 -0.22 -9.56 -11.69
C VAL A 60 1.18 -9.16 -12.18
N ALA A 61 2.15 -9.06 -11.26
CA ALA A 61 3.54 -8.71 -11.57
C ALA A 61 4.17 -9.69 -12.57
N ALA A 62 3.93 -10.99 -12.41
CA ALA A 62 4.44 -12.01 -13.31
C ALA A 62 3.97 -11.81 -14.77
N ARG A 63 2.78 -11.26 -14.98
CA ARG A 63 2.27 -10.93 -16.32
C ARG A 63 2.92 -9.69 -16.94
N LEU A 64 3.59 -8.88 -16.12
CA LEU A 64 4.24 -7.64 -16.53
C LEU A 64 5.76 -7.77 -16.56
N GLU A 65 6.32 -8.96 -16.28
CA GLU A 65 7.76 -9.19 -16.11
C GLU A 65 8.59 -8.82 -17.35
N GLU A 66 8.00 -8.96 -18.55
CA GLU A 66 8.64 -8.52 -19.80
C GLU A 66 8.83 -6.99 -19.89
N TYR A 67 8.03 -6.22 -19.16
CA TYR A 67 8.04 -4.75 -19.23
C TYR A 67 8.69 -4.08 -18.04
N VAL A 68 8.57 -4.69 -16.86
CA VAL A 68 9.07 -4.12 -15.62
C VAL A 68 9.33 -5.19 -14.57
N SER A 69 10.49 -5.09 -13.89
CA SER A 69 10.78 -5.93 -12.73
C SER A 69 10.09 -5.35 -11.49
N ILE A 70 9.15 -6.08 -10.93
CA ILE A 70 8.37 -5.65 -9.76
C ILE A 70 8.85 -6.41 -8.53
N ALA A 71 9.36 -5.69 -7.53
CA ALA A 71 9.76 -6.22 -6.25
C ALA A 71 8.73 -5.84 -5.18
N ALA A 72 7.98 -6.82 -4.70
CA ALA A 72 6.96 -6.64 -3.67
C ALA A 72 7.26 -7.55 -2.48
N PHE A 73 7.13 -7.03 -1.25
CA PHE A 73 7.45 -7.75 -0.03
C PHE A 73 6.48 -7.38 1.08
N THR A 74 6.19 -8.35 1.95
CA THR A 74 5.65 -8.06 3.28
C THR A 74 6.78 -7.64 4.21
N TYR A 75 6.47 -6.73 5.13
CA TYR A 75 7.36 -6.32 6.20
C TYR A 75 6.63 -6.33 7.54
N ASP A 76 7.00 -7.26 8.39
CA ASP A 76 6.39 -7.48 9.70
C ASP A 76 7.42 -7.94 10.75
N GLY A 77 6.94 -8.27 11.96
CA GLY A 77 7.80 -8.72 13.05
C GLY A 77 8.60 -9.99 12.73
N ASP A 78 8.07 -10.86 11.89
CA ASP A 78 8.66 -12.16 11.54
C ASP A 78 9.60 -12.07 10.33
N THR A 79 9.68 -10.90 9.67
CA THR A 79 10.59 -10.70 8.54
C THR A 79 12.04 -10.90 8.97
N PRO A 80 12.79 -11.88 8.40
CA PRO A 80 14.19 -12.16 8.74
C PRO A 80 15.10 -10.94 8.54
N GLN A 81 16.18 -10.87 9.30
CA GLN A 81 17.09 -9.71 9.29
C GLN A 81 17.75 -9.45 7.92
N ASP A 82 18.13 -10.49 7.22
CA ASP A 82 18.68 -10.42 5.87
C ASP A 82 17.63 -9.94 4.86
N ALA A 83 16.40 -10.46 4.94
CA ALA A 83 15.28 -10.01 4.13
C ALA A 83 14.92 -8.54 4.39
N ARG A 84 15.01 -8.05 5.63
CA ARG A 84 14.76 -6.64 5.98
C ARG A 84 15.62 -5.67 5.17
N ARG A 85 16.88 -6.02 4.91
CA ARG A 85 17.78 -5.20 4.09
C ARG A 85 17.34 -5.19 2.61
N ALA A 86 16.93 -6.36 2.09
CA ALA A 86 16.42 -6.46 0.73
C ALA A 86 15.14 -5.63 0.54
N VAL A 87 14.20 -5.71 1.48
CA VAL A 87 12.96 -4.93 1.47
C VAL A 87 13.28 -3.43 1.40
N ARG A 88 14.13 -2.92 2.29
CA ARG A 88 14.49 -1.48 2.32
C ARG A 88 15.13 -0.99 1.03
N ASN A 89 15.94 -1.83 0.38
CA ASN A 89 16.74 -1.41 -0.77
C ASN A 89 16.06 -1.65 -2.13
N ARG A 90 15.21 -2.68 -2.24
CA ARG A 90 14.70 -3.16 -3.53
C ARG A 90 13.19 -3.03 -3.68
N ALA A 91 12.43 -3.00 -2.57
CA ALA A 91 10.97 -3.02 -2.65
C ALA A 91 10.40 -1.85 -3.44
N HIS A 92 9.62 -2.14 -4.46
CA HIS A 92 8.69 -1.21 -5.09
C HIS A 92 7.40 -1.12 -4.28
N PHE A 93 6.95 -2.26 -3.72
CA PHE A 93 5.80 -2.37 -2.84
C PHE A 93 6.23 -2.93 -1.49
N VAL A 94 5.91 -2.20 -0.43
CA VAL A 94 6.05 -2.66 0.95
C VAL A 94 4.66 -2.82 1.54
N LEU A 95 4.28 -4.07 1.83
CA LEU A 95 3.00 -4.40 2.45
C LEU A 95 3.25 -4.63 3.95
N THR A 96 2.57 -3.90 4.80
CA THR A 96 2.77 -3.95 6.25
C THR A 96 1.48 -3.65 7.00
N ASN A 97 1.55 -3.54 8.31
CA ASN A 97 0.44 -3.11 9.15
C ASN A 97 0.76 -1.80 9.89
N PRO A 98 -0.25 -1.11 10.46
CA PRO A 98 -0.05 0.15 11.16
C PRO A 98 0.93 0.06 12.34
N ASP A 99 0.91 -1.04 13.10
CA ASP A 99 1.80 -1.24 14.24
C ASP A 99 3.26 -1.32 13.79
N MET A 100 3.51 -2.07 12.73
CA MET A 100 4.85 -2.22 12.17
C MET A 100 5.33 -0.94 11.50
N LEU A 101 4.44 -0.19 10.86
CA LEU A 101 4.76 1.15 10.36
C LEU A 101 5.22 2.05 11.51
N HIS A 102 4.44 2.08 12.61
CA HIS A 102 4.72 2.92 13.78
C HIS A 102 6.00 2.49 14.53
N ALA A 103 6.19 1.21 14.79
CA ALA A 103 7.29 0.71 15.62
C ALA A 103 8.55 0.34 14.82
N GLY A 104 8.41 -0.13 13.58
CA GLY A 104 9.52 -0.71 12.80
C GLY A 104 10.03 0.16 11.64
N ILE A 105 9.20 1.04 11.11
CA ILE A 105 9.54 1.85 9.93
C ILE A 105 9.82 3.30 10.32
N LEU A 106 8.84 3.99 10.90
CA LEU A 106 8.95 5.43 11.18
C LEU A 106 10.10 5.79 12.13
N PRO A 107 10.35 5.08 13.26
CA PRO A 107 11.48 5.39 14.14
C PRO A 107 12.84 5.18 13.47
N HIS A 108 12.87 4.38 12.41
CA HIS A 108 14.07 4.04 11.66
C HIS A 108 14.06 4.62 10.24
N HIS A 109 13.34 5.72 10.02
CA HIS A 109 13.16 6.34 8.71
C HIS A 109 14.47 6.60 7.92
N PRO A 110 15.64 6.91 8.53
CA PRO A 110 16.87 7.06 7.76
C PRO A 110 17.29 5.77 7.03
N ARG A 111 16.95 4.60 7.61
CA ARG A 111 17.19 3.30 6.96
C ARG A 111 16.20 3.02 5.81
N TRP A 112 15.11 3.77 5.75
CA TRP A 112 14.04 3.68 4.78
C TRP A 112 14.06 4.83 3.76
N ALA A 113 15.17 5.58 3.69
CA ALA A 113 15.30 6.76 2.84
C ALA A 113 14.86 6.47 1.39
N LYS A 114 15.28 5.36 0.79
CA LYS A 114 14.87 4.98 -0.58
C LYS A 114 13.35 4.82 -0.73
N LEU A 115 12.66 4.30 0.28
CA LEU A 115 11.21 4.20 0.27
C LEU A 115 10.60 5.60 0.30
N PHE A 116 10.97 6.42 1.30
CA PHE A 116 10.32 7.71 1.54
C PHE A 116 10.61 8.75 0.44
N GLU A 117 11.83 8.80 -0.08
CA GLU A 117 12.21 9.70 -1.18
C GLU A 117 11.42 9.43 -2.47
N ASN A 118 11.12 8.17 -2.70
CA ASN A 118 10.44 7.70 -3.91
C ASN A 118 8.98 7.30 -3.68
N LEU A 119 8.46 7.53 -2.48
CA LEU A 119 7.09 7.18 -2.11
C LEU A 119 6.10 8.02 -2.91
N ARG A 120 5.30 7.37 -3.75
CA ARG A 120 4.28 8.02 -4.57
C ARG A 120 2.88 7.64 -4.16
N PHE A 121 2.73 6.50 -3.47
CA PHE A 121 1.43 6.01 -3.05
C PHE A 121 1.50 5.42 -1.64
N VAL A 122 0.52 5.77 -0.83
CA VAL A 122 0.19 5.07 0.41
C VAL A 122 -1.23 4.54 0.25
N VAL A 123 -1.39 3.24 0.36
CA VAL A 123 -2.68 2.56 0.29
C VAL A 123 -3.02 2.08 1.69
N ILE A 124 -4.20 2.43 2.18
CA ILE A 124 -4.73 1.95 3.45
C ILE A 124 -6.00 1.17 3.13
N ASP A 125 -5.95 -0.13 3.30
CA ASP A 125 -7.09 -1.00 3.07
C ASP A 125 -7.83 -1.31 4.38
N GLU A 126 -9.08 -1.74 4.27
CA GLU A 126 -9.94 -2.07 5.41
C GLU A 126 -10.16 -0.89 6.38
N LEU A 127 -10.40 0.31 5.84
CA LEU A 127 -10.81 1.45 6.66
C LEU A 127 -12.20 1.17 7.24
N HIS A 128 -12.23 0.80 8.52
CA HIS A 128 -13.48 0.70 9.26
C HIS A 128 -13.86 2.07 9.83
N ARG A 129 -15.08 2.49 9.58
CA ARG A 129 -15.62 3.66 10.26
C ARG A 129 -15.86 3.28 11.72
N ASP A 130 -15.20 3.96 12.66
CA ASP A 130 -15.43 3.76 14.10
C ASP A 130 -16.92 4.04 14.40
N PRO A 131 -17.69 3.08 14.93
CA PRO A 131 -19.09 3.26 15.25
C PRO A 131 -19.35 4.23 16.42
N ARG A 132 -18.32 4.77 17.07
CA ARG A 132 -18.46 5.69 18.21
C ARG A 132 -18.88 7.12 17.85
N GLY A 133 -19.01 7.44 16.55
CA GLY A 133 -19.64 8.68 16.09
C GLY A 133 -21.14 8.47 15.95
N GLY A 134 -21.92 8.82 16.98
CA GLY A 134 -23.33 8.55 17.15
C GLY A 134 -24.21 8.75 15.90
N GLY A 135 -24.97 7.74 15.57
CA GLY A 135 -26.04 7.73 14.57
C GLY A 135 -26.37 6.32 14.13
N ASP A 136 -27.58 5.89 14.33
CA ASP A 136 -28.25 4.61 14.07
C ASP A 136 -27.48 3.60 13.18
N ALA A 137 -26.81 2.65 13.84
CA ALA A 137 -25.95 1.64 13.23
C ALA A 137 -26.68 0.38 12.72
N ALA A 138 -28.00 0.35 12.76
CA ALA A 138 -28.78 -0.87 12.51
C ALA A 138 -29.07 -1.19 11.04
N GLN A 139 -28.70 -0.32 10.07
CA GLN A 139 -29.06 -0.53 8.66
C GLN A 139 -27.96 -0.23 7.63
N ARG A 140 -26.70 -0.10 8.02
CA ARG A 140 -25.63 0.18 7.03
C ARG A 140 -24.75 -1.05 6.89
N GLY A 141 -24.87 -1.71 5.75
CA GLY A 141 -24.01 -2.81 5.36
C GLY A 141 -22.52 -2.48 5.56
N HIS A 142 -21.73 -3.47 5.91
CA HIS A 142 -20.28 -3.36 6.08
C HIS A 142 -19.63 -2.90 4.77
N HIS A 143 -19.46 -1.59 4.61
CA HIS A 143 -18.72 -1.04 3.50
C HIS A 143 -17.24 -1.07 3.85
N GLN A 144 -16.48 -1.90 3.14
CA GLN A 144 -15.03 -1.90 3.23
C GLN A 144 -14.48 -0.78 2.33
N GLY A 145 -13.65 0.09 2.90
CA GLY A 145 -13.02 1.19 2.19
C GLY A 145 -11.52 0.99 2.01
N ALA A 146 -10.98 1.45 0.90
CA ALA A 146 -9.54 1.64 0.72
C ALA A 146 -9.25 3.11 0.41
N LEU A 147 -8.22 3.65 1.04
CA LEU A 147 -7.74 5.01 0.83
C LEU A 147 -6.40 4.97 0.10
N VAL A 148 -6.33 5.63 -1.04
CA VAL A 148 -5.08 5.87 -1.77
C VAL A 148 -4.66 7.31 -1.54
N ILE A 149 -3.54 7.49 -0.84
CA ILE A 149 -2.94 8.80 -0.58
C ILE A 149 -1.72 8.95 -1.51
N ARG A 150 -1.61 10.10 -2.15
CA ARG A 150 -0.35 10.52 -2.78
C ARG A 150 0.35 11.52 -1.85
N PRO A 151 1.43 11.12 -1.19
CA PRO A 151 2.23 12.06 -0.43
C PRO A 151 2.69 13.18 -1.38
N SER A 152 2.40 14.43 -1.06
CA SER A 152 3.10 15.55 -1.66
C SER A 152 4.57 15.37 -1.33
N VAL A 153 5.43 15.50 -2.33
CA VAL A 153 6.88 15.37 -2.15
C VAL A 153 7.29 16.21 -0.95
N ILE A 154 7.70 15.58 0.13
CA ILE A 154 8.37 16.27 1.23
C ILE A 154 9.73 16.66 0.63
N ARG A 155 9.79 17.87 0.06
CA ARG A 155 11.07 18.48 -0.23
C ARG A 155 11.68 18.80 1.13
N SER A 156 12.70 18.03 1.49
CA SER A 156 13.58 18.39 2.59
C SER A 156 14.10 19.79 2.32
N VAL A 157 13.80 20.71 3.23
CA VAL A 157 14.47 21.99 3.33
C VAL A 157 15.83 21.75 3.95
#